data_316650b9138f7f30407b137a6d7c2c7d
#
_entry.id   316650b9138f7f30407b137a6d7c2c7d
#
_cell.length_a   1.000
_cell.length_b   1.000
_cell.length_c   1.000
_cell.angle_alpha   90.00
_cell.angle_beta   90.00
_cell.angle_gamma   90.00
#
_symmetry.space_group_name_H-M   'P 1'
#
loop_
_entity.id
_entity.type
_entity.pdbx_description
1 polymer ?
#
loop_
_entity_poly.entity_id
_entity_poly.type
_entity_poly.pdbx_seq_one_letter_code
_entity_poly.pdbx_strand_id
1 'polypeptide(L)'
;MTKLSNERMRTTVPSFSIEFFPPQTVEGVAKLRATRAQLALLKPAFFSCTFGAGGSTRDHTLDTVLEIQREGLTAAPHLSCIGSTRENIGAMLAKYRAAGIRRIVTLRGDLPSEITEAGEFRYANELVEFIRAETGDWFHIEVAAYPEVHPQASSASVDLVNFKRKIDAGANSAITQFFFNADAYDHFVEAAQSAGI
;
A
#
# COMPACT_ATOMS: atom_id res chain seq x y z
N MET A 1 5.86 44.46 3.91
CA MET A 1 5.71 43.73 5.19
C MET A 1 4.43 42.91 5.11
N THR A 2 4.54 41.70 4.58
CA THR A 2 3.39 40.81 4.40
C THR A 2 3.43 39.81 5.54
N LYS A 3 2.44 39.86 6.42
CA LYS A 3 2.24 38.87 7.47
C LYS A 3 1.95 37.50 6.82
N LEU A 4 2.94 36.62 6.78
CA LEU A 4 2.69 35.22 6.57
C LEU A 4 1.94 34.68 7.79
N SER A 5 0.71 34.33 7.56
CA SER A 5 -0.20 33.78 8.55
C SER A 5 0.33 32.42 9.04
N ASN A 6 0.80 32.43 10.26
CA ASN A 6 1.23 31.27 11.06
C ASN A 6 0.00 30.46 11.54
N GLU A 7 -0.88 30.04 10.63
CA GLU A 7 -2.06 29.25 10.96
C GLU A 7 -2.03 27.93 10.21
N ARG A 8 -1.21 27.01 10.63
CA ARG A 8 -1.40 25.54 10.45
C ARG A 8 -0.38 24.71 11.23
N MET A 9 -0.10 25.06 12.47
CA MET A 9 0.30 23.98 13.39
C MET A 9 -0.98 23.38 14.01
N ARG A 10 -1.71 22.61 13.21
CA ARG A 10 -2.57 21.57 13.77
C ARG A 10 -1.63 20.56 14.40
N THR A 11 -1.61 20.52 15.71
CA THR A 11 -1.05 19.43 16.50
C THR A 11 -1.89 18.18 16.26
N THR A 12 -1.86 17.64 15.05
CA THR A 12 -2.36 16.30 14.78
C THR A 12 -1.35 15.35 15.39
N VAL A 13 -1.76 14.59 16.38
CA VAL A 13 -0.96 13.46 16.89
C VAL A 13 -0.55 12.64 15.65
N PRO A 14 0.75 12.40 15.44
CA PRO A 14 1.20 11.64 14.30
C PRO A 14 0.48 10.29 14.26
N SER A 15 -0.18 10.00 13.15
CA SER A 15 -0.77 8.69 12.94
C SER A 15 0.33 7.75 12.45
N PHE A 16 0.33 6.51 12.90
CA PHE A 16 1.28 5.49 12.48
C PHE A 16 0.55 4.17 12.17
N SER A 17 1.16 3.34 11.37
CA SER A 17 0.72 2.01 11.03
C SER A 17 1.84 0.99 11.28
N ILE A 18 1.48 -0.26 11.32
CA ILE A 18 2.43 -1.36 11.55
C ILE A 18 2.27 -2.37 10.42
N GLU A 19 3.39 -2.77 9.84
CA GLU A 19 3.43 -3.76 8.77
C GLU A 19 3.92 -5.10 9.29
N PHE A 20 3.25 -6.17 8.85
CA PHE A 20 3.61 -7.55 9.14
C PHE A 20 3.93 -8.32 7.87
N PHE A 21 4.84 -9.27 8.00
CA PHE A 21 4.96 -10.36 7.04
C PHE A 21 4.02 -11.50 7.43
N PRO A 22 3.30 -12.10 6.47
CA PRO A 22 2.42 -13.21 6.78
C PRO A 22 3.24 -14.42 7.27
N PRO A 23 2.86 -15.02 8.41
CA PRO A 23 3.60 -16.14 8.97
C PRO A 23 3.39 -17.40 8.13
N GLN A 24 4.42 -18.25 8.04
CA GLN A 24 4.40 -19.50 7.25
C GLN A 24 4.28 -20.74 8.13
N THR A 25 4.42 -20.62 9.45
CA THR A 25 4.36 -21.74 10.40
C THR A 25 3.33 -21.50 11.48
N VAL A 26 2.87 -22.56 12.13
CA VAL A 26 1.92 -22.48 13.26
C VAL A 26 2.49 -21.65 14.41
N GLU A 27 3.78 -21.84 14.72
CA GLU A 27 4.48 -21.08 15.75
C GLU A 27 4.57 -19.60 15.37
N GLY A 28 4.84 -19.32 14.07
CA GLY A 28 4.84 -17.96 13.52
C GLY A 28 3.49 -17.26 13.67
N VAL A 29 2.39 -17.97 13.41
CA VAL A 29 1.01 -17.46 13.63
C VAL A 29 0.80 -17.12 15.10
N ALA A 30 1.15 -18.02 16.03
CA ALA A 30 1.00 -17.77 17.45
C ALA A 30 1.84 -16.56 17.92
N LYS A 31 3.08 -16.45 17.44
CA LYS A 31 3.96 -15.32 17.75
C LYS A 31 3.39 -14.00 17.19
N LEU A 32 2.90 -14.01 15.94
CA LEU A 32 2.30 -12.82 15.34
C LEU A 32 1.08 -12.35 16.13
N ARG A 33 0.19 -13.26 16.56
CA ARG A 33 -0.98 -12.94 17.40
C ARG A 33 -0.58 -12.27 18.70
N ALA A 34 0.39 -12.84 19.41
CA ALA A 34 0.89 -12.28 20.67
C ALA A 34 1.50 -10.89 20.48
N THR A 35 2.33 -10.72 19.43
CA THR A 35 2.95 -9.43 19.10
C THR A 35 1.90 -8.39 18.71
N ARG A 36 0.94 -8.76 17.86
CA ARG A 36 -0.16 -7.89 17.43
C ARG A 36 -1.01 -7.41 18.60
N ALA A 37 -1.35 -8.31 19.54
CA ALA A 37 -2.11 -7.94 20.73
C ALA A 37 -1.39 -6.86 21.56
N GLN A 38 -0.07 -6.96 21.70
CA GLN A 38 0.73 -5.94 22.39
C GLN A 38 0.79 -4.62 21.61
N LEU A 39 1.01 -4.69 20.30
CA LEU A 39 1.12 -3.51 19.45
C LEU A 39 -0.22 -2.79 19.27
N ALA A 40 -1.35 -3.49 19.35
CA ALA A 40 -2.68 -2.91 19.30
C ALA A 40 -2.95 -1.93 20.45
N LEU A 41 -2.28 -2.11 21.61
CA LEU A 41 -2.38 -1.18 22.74
C LEU A 41 -1.84 0.22 22.40
N LEU A 42 -0.95 0.32 21.41
CA LEU A 42 -0.40 1.58 20.91
C LEU A 42 -1.39 2.32 19.97
N LYS A 43 -2.49 1.69 19.62
CA LYS A 43 -3.57 2.23 18.77
C LYS A 43 -3.07 2.69 17.39
N PRO A 44 -2.37 1.84 16.61
CA PRO A 44 -2.03 2.19 15.24
C PRO A 44 -3.28 2.43 14.41
N ALA A 45 -3.17 3.26 13.37
CA ALA A 45 -4.28 3.56 12.47
C ALA A 45 -4.74 2.31 11.71
N PHE A 46 -3.79 1.44 11.34
CA PHE A 46 -4.05 0.15 10.71
C PHE A 46 -2.83 -0.79 10.85
N PHE A 47 -3.08 -2.07 10.60
CA PHE A 47 -2.05 -3.07 10.39
C PHE A 47 -2.03 -3.49 8.92
N SER A 48 -0.91 -3.36 8.25
CA SER A 48 -0.75 -3.89 6.90
C SER A 48 -0.07 -5.26 6.92
N CYS A 49 -0.34 -6.05 5.88
CA CYS A 49 0.29 -7.35 5.71
C CYS A 49 0.81 -7.49 4.28
N THR A 50 2.11 -7.81 4.14
CA THR A 50 2.78 -7.89 2.87
C THR A 50 2.23 -9.02 2.00
N PHE A 51 2.39 -8.86 0.68
CA PHE A 51 2.03 -9.85 -0.33
C PHE A 51 3.34 -10.41 -0.91
N GLY A 52 3.61 -11.69 -0.75
CA GLY A 52 4.86 -12.28 -1.21
C GLY A 52 5.08 -12.15 -2.71
N ALA A 53 6.35 -12.13 -3.11
CA ALA A 53 6.75 -12.04 -4.51
C ALA A 53 6.03 -13.13 -5.36
N GLY A 54 5.44 -12.70 -6.48
CA GLY A 54 4.67 -13.60 -7.34
C GLY A 54 3.43 -14.24 -6.71
N GLY A 55 2.97 -13.70 -5.57
CA GLY A 55 1.80 -14.24 -4.86
C GLY A 55 2.08 -15.46 -3.98
N SER A 56 3.35 -15.75 -3.69
CA SER A 56 3.77 -16.94 -2.91
C SER A 56 3.17 -17.02 -1.51
N THR A 57 2.75 -15.90 -0.93
CA THR A 57 2.13 -15.86 0.40
C THR A 57 0.66 -15.40 0.35
N ARG A 58 0.03 -15.47 -0.81
CA ARG A 58 -1.32 -14.94 -1.05
C ARG A 58 -2.35 -15.41 -0.03
N ASP A 59 -2.40 -16.72 0.22
CA ASP A 59 -3.36 -17.30 1.16
C ASP A 59 -3.02 -16.93 2.61
N HIS A 60 -1.75 -16.93 2.98
CA HIS A 60 -1.30 -16.52 4.30
C HIS A 60 -1.57 -15.02 4.57
N THR A 61 -1.41 -14.16 3.55
CA THR A 61 -1.77 -12.75 3.65
C THR A 61 -3.26 -12.59 3.88
N LEU A 62 -4.08 -13.31 3.10
CA LEU A 62 -5.54 -13.28 3.24
C LEU A 62 -5.96 -13.73 4.64
N ASP A 63 -5.46 -14.86 5.13
CA ASP A 63 -5.80 -15.38 6.46
C ASP A 63 -5.42 -14.40 7.56
N THR A 64 -4.21 -13.82 7.46
CA THR A 64 -3.71 -12.84 8.45
C THR A 64 -4.59 -11.59 8.50
N VAL A 65 -4.94 -10.99 7.34
CA VAL A 65 -5.76 -9.77 7.34
C VAL A 65 -7.21 -10.03 7.74
N LEU A 66 -7.76 -11.18 7.39
CA LEU A 66 -9.09 -11.57 7.86
C LEU A 66 -9.14 -11.76 9.36
N GLU A 67 -8.07 -12.30 9.96
CA GLU A 67 -7.95 -12.44 11.40
C GLU A 67 -7.88 -11.08 12.09
N ILE A 68 -7.00 -10.18 11.61
CA ILE A 68 -6.88 -8.80 12.10
C ILE A 68 -8.25 -8.10 12.07
N GLN A 69 -8.97 -8.23 10.98
CA GLN A 69 -10.28 -7.60 10.80
C GLN A 69 -11.33 -8.17 11.78
N ARG A 70 -11.32 -9.50 12.02
CA ARG A 70 -12.24 -10.14 12.98
C ARG A 70 -11.98 -9.72 14.43
N GLU A 71 -10.77 -9.32 14.76
CA GLU A 71 -10.41 -8.78 16.08
C GLU A 71 -10.86 -7.33 16.27
N GLY A 72 -11.53 -6.73 15.29
CA GLY A 72 -11.99 -5.34 15.34
C GLY A 72 -10.88 -4.31 15.05
N LEU A 73 -9.73 -4.75 14.57
CA LEU A 73 -8.62 -3.91 14.16
C LEU A 73 -8.72 -3.58 12.67
N THR A 74 -8.19 -2.43 12.25
CA THR A 74 -8.15 -2.08 10.83
C THR A 74 -7.06 -2.85 10.11
N ALA A 75 -7.43 -3.69 9.15
CA ALA A 75 -6.51 -4.43 8.31
C ALA A 75 -6.30 -3.74 6.94
N ALA A 76 -5.06 -3.79 6.42
CA ALA A 76 -4.70 -3.31 5.10
C ALA A 76 -3.85 -4.36 4.37
N PRO A 77 -4.46 -5.27 3.58
CA PRO A 77 -3.70 -6.19 2.75
C PRO A 77 -2.88 -5.44 1.71
N HIS A 78 -1.63 -5.89 1.48
CA HIS A 78 -0.96 -5.59 0.24
C HIS A 78 -1.58 -6.43 -0.89
N LEU A 79 -1.70 -5.85 -2.06
CA LEU A 79 -2.19 -6.50 -3.27
C LEU A 79 -1.27 -6.15 -4.44
N SER A 80 -0.58 -7.17 -4.96
CA SER A 80 0.28 -7.04 -6.13
C SER A 80 -0.43 -7.54 -7.37
N CYS A 81 -0.24 -6.87 -8.50
CA CYS A 81 -0.87 -7.23 -9.77
C CYS A 81 0.00 -8.10 -10.68
N ILE A 82 1.33 -8.08 -10.50
CA ILE A 82 2.23 -8.81 -11.40
C ILE A 82 1.93 -10.31 -11.39
N GLY A 83 1.86 -10.92 -12.57
CA GLY A 83 1.52 -12.35 -12.72
C GLY A 83 0.06 -12.69 -12.40
N SER A 84 -0.81 -11.70 -12.18
CA SER A 84 -2.22 -11.92 -11.84
C SER A 84 -3.15 -11.64 -13.03
N THR A 85 -4.33 -12.29 -13.02
CA THR A 85 -5.44 -12.00 -13.93
C THR A 85 -6.46 -11.07 -13.28
N ARG A 86 -7.27 -10.40 -14.07
CA ARG A 86 -8.39 -9.57 -13.59
C ARG A 86 -9.38 -10.37 -12.76
N GLU A 87 -9.66 -11.60 -13.20
CA GLU A 87 -10.54 -12.52 -12.47
C GLU A 87 -10.01 -12.81 -11.06
N ASN A 88 -8.71 -13.14 -10.93
CA ASN A 88 -8.09 -13.45 -9.66
C ASN A 88 -8.08 -12.22 -8.72
N ILE A 89 -7.77 -11.04 -9.24
CA ILE A 89 -7.82 -9.78 -8.47
C ILE A 89 -9.25 -9.49 -8.04
N GLY A 90 -10.24 -9.59 -8.96
CA GLY A 90 -11.65 -9.39 -8.65
C GLY A 90 -12.15 -10.32 -7.54
N ALA A 91 -11.79 -11.60 -7.59
CA ALA A 91 -12.15 -12.57 -6.55
C ALA A 91 -11.54 -12.21 -5.18
N MET A 92 -10.31 -11.68 -5.14
CA MET A 92 -9.69 -11.20 -3.90
C MET A 92 -10.37 -9.95 -3.36
N LEU A 93 -10.67 -8.98 -4.21
CA LEU A 93 -11.39 -7.76 -3.82
C LEU A 93 -12.78 -8.11 -3.24
N ALA A 94 -13.48 -9.07 -3.82
CA ALA A 94 -14.75 -9.54 -3.29
C ALA A 94 -14.61 -10.15 -1.89
N LYS A 95 -13.58 -10.96 -1.64
CA LYS A 95 -13.28 -11.51 -0.30
C LYS A 95 -12.97 -10.42 0.72
N TYR A 96 -12.14 -9.44 0.37
CA TYR A 96 -11.81 -8.31 1.23
C TYR A 96 -13.05 -7.47 1.54
N ARG A 97 -13.88 -7.20 0.53
CA ARG A 97 -15.13 -6.46 0.70
C ARG A 97 -16.11 -7.19 1.60
N ALA A 98 -16.30 -8.49 1.41
CA ALA A 98 -17.17 -9.33 2.24
C ALA A 98 -16.73 -9.36 3.72
N ALA A 99 -15.42 -9.27 3.97
CA ALA A 99 -14.84 -9.18 5.31
C ALA A 99 -14.88 -7.78 5.92
N GLY A 100 -15.38 -6.77 5.21
CA GLY A 100 -15.43 -5.39 5.71
C GLY A 100 -14.10 -4.64 5.66
N ILE A 101 -13.08 -5.16 4.98
CA ILE A 101 -11.81 -4.47 4.79
C ILE A 101 -12.05 -3.23 3.92
N ARG A 102 -11.50 -2.08 4.37
CA ARG A 102 -11.71 -0.77 3.75
C ARG A 102 -10.42 -0.11 3.26
N ARG A 103 -9.26 -0.66 3.58
CA ARG A 103 -7.95 -0.12 3.19
C ARG A 103 -7.14 -1.19 2.48
N ILE A 104 -6.39 -0.80 1.46
CA ILE A 104 -5.59 -1.72 0.65
C ILE A 104 -4.29 -1.03 0.21
N VAL A 105 -3.17 -1.73 0.24
CA VAL A 105 -1.89 -1.25 -0.28
C VAL A 105 -1.68 -1.88 -1.66
N THR A 106 -1.74 -1.05 -2.68
CA THR A 106 -1.76 -1.47 -4.08
C THR A 106 -0.37 -1.33 -4.70
N LEU A 107 0.20 -2.44 -5.14
CA LEU A 107 1.56 -2.53 -5.65
C LEU A 107 1.58 -3.19 -7.03
N ARG A 108 2.63 -2.92 -7.82
CA ARG A 108 2.91 -3.74 -9.00
C ARG A 108 3.37 -5.14 -8.58
N GLY A 109 4.26 -5.18 -7.62
CA GLY A 109 5.04 -6.36 -7.23
C GLY A 109 6.30 -6.51 -8.08
N ASP A 110 7.18 -7.40 -7.63
CA ASP A 110 8.40 -7.77 -8.35
C ASP A 110 8.14 -8.98 -9.23
N LEU A 111 8.69 -8.96 -10.46
CA LEU A 111 8.70 -10.12 -11.34
C LEU A 111 9.67 -11.15 -10.75
N PRO A 112 9.20 -12.32 -10.33
CA PRO A 112 10.09 -13.43 -10.04
C PRO A 112 10.93 -13.76 -11.28
N SER A 113 12.18 -14.11 -11.08
CA SER A 113 13.09 -14.46 -12.19
C SER A 113 12.60 -15.59 -13.09
N GLU A 114 11.65 -16.38 -12.60
CA GLU A 114 11.07 -17.54 -13.27
C GLU A 114 9.76 -17.23 -14.03
N ILE A 115 9.16 -16.06 -13.83
CA ILE A 115 7.92 -15.65 -14.49
C ILE A 115 8.27 -14.74 -15.68
N THR A 116 8.04 -15.22 -16.88
CA THR A 116 8.26 -14.47 -18.13
C THR A 116 7.06 -13.61 -18.53
N GLU A 117 5.87 -13.89 -17.98
CA GLU A 117 4.64 -13.18 -18.34
C GLU A 117 4.16 -12.26 -17.20
N ALA A 118 3.99 -11.00 -17.53
CA ALA A 118 3.54 -9.97 -16.58
C ALA A 118 2.10 -10.15 -16.08
N GLY A 119 1.34 -11.10 -16.64
CA GLY A 119 -0.09 -11.22 -16.42
C GLY A 119 -0.89 -10.15 -17.17
N GLU A 120 -2.11 -9.84 -16.68
CA GLU A 120 -2.99 -8.85 -17.34
C GLU A 120 -2.78 -7.42 -16.86
N PHE A 121 -1.84 -7.21 -15.94
CA PHE A 121 -1.46 -5.90 -15.42
C PHE A 121 0.05 -5.71 -15.53
N ARG A 122 0.47 -4.55 -16.02
CA ARG A 122 1.88 -4.18 -16.15
C ARG A 122 2.34 -3.24 -15.05
N TYR A 123 1.44 -2.37 -14.58
CA TYR A 123 1.76 -1.30 -13.65
C TYR A 123 0.72 -1.17 -12.54
N ALA A 124 1.13 -0.60 -11.40
CA ALA A 124 0.26 -0.40 -10.25
C ALA A 124 -0.92 0.55 -10.52
N ASN A 125 -0.78 1.53 -11.43
CA ASN A 125 -1.90 2.41 -11.80
C ASN A 125 -3.03 1.64 -12.49
N GLU A 126 -2.72 0.63 -13.31
CA GLU A 126 -3.74 -0.21 -13.97
C GLU A 126 -4.52 -1.04 -12.92
N LEU A 127 -3.82 -1.48 -11.86
CA LEU A 127 -4.50 -2.14 -10.74
C LEU A 127 -5.39 -1.16 -9.97
N VAL A 128 -4.94 0.08 -9.74
CA VAL A 128 -5.77 1.13 -9.09
C VAL A 128 -7.03 1.41 -9.92
N GLU A 129 -6.89 1.61 -11.23
CA GLU A 129 -8.02 1.80 -12.16
C GLU A 129 -9.00 0.64 -12.10
N PHE A 130 -8.50 -0.59 -12.11
CA PHE A 130 -9.32 -1.79 -12.01
C PHE A 130 -10.07 -1.87 -10.67
N ILE A 131 -9.40 -1.59 -9.55
CA ILE A 131 -10.05 -1.58 -8.22
C ILE A 131 -11.16 -0.54 -8.20
N ARG A 132 -10.94 0.66 -8.75
CA ARG A 132 -11.96 1.70 -8.83
C ARG A 132 -13.14 1.30 -9.71
N ALA A 133 -12.89 0.68 -10.87
CA ALA A 133 -13.93 0.21 -11.77
C ALA A 133 -14.82 -0.87 -11.10
N GLU A 134 -14.21 -1.82 -10.36
CA GLU A 134 -14.92 -2.93 -9.74
C GLU A 134 -15.61 -2.57 -8.41
N THR A 135 -15.08 -1.60 -7.67
CA THR A 135 -15.51 -1.38 -6.28
C THR A 135 -15.88 0.07 -5.95
N GLY A 136 -15.74 1.00 -6.90
CA GLY A 136 -15.95 2.42 -6.65
C GLY A 136 -15.05 2.93 -5.53
N ASP A 137 -15.63 3.66 -4.58
CA ASP A 137 -14.93 4.23 -3.43
C ASP A 137 -14.92 3.32 -2.20
N TRP A 138 -15.18 2.02 -2.38
CA TRP A 138 -15.19 1.11 -1.24
C TRP A 138 -13.88 1.07 -0.49
N PHE A 139 -12.75 1.02 -1.22
CA PHE A 139 -11.42 0.95 -0.60
C PHE A 139 -10.74 2.32 -0.54
N HIS A 140 -10.10 2.60 0.59
CA HIS A 140 -9.01 3.56 0.64
C HIS A 140 -7.76 2.90 0.06
N ILE A 141 -7.23 3.44 -1.02
CA ILE A 141 -6.11 2.85 -1.78
C ILE A 141 -4.82 3.60 -1.46
N GLU A 142 -3.86 2.88 -0.87
CA GLU A 142 -2.49 3.32 -0.70
C GLU A 142 -1.65 2.86 -1.89
N VAL A 143 -0.71 3.68 -2.34
CA VAL A 143 0.28 3.32 -3.38
C VAL A 143 1.69 3.63 -2.91
N ALA A 144 2.69 2.95 -3.48
CA ALA A 144 4.09 3.23 -3.17
C ALA A 144 4.56 4.54 -3.81
N ALA A 145 5.40 5.29 -3.07
CA ALA A 145 6.14 6.45 -3.52
C ALA A 145 7.64 6.28 -3.21
N TYR A 146 8.51 6.94 -3.96
CA TYR A 146 9.96 6.76 -3.86
C TYR A 146 10.67 8.12 -3.76
N PRO A 147 10.94 8.61 -2.54
CA PRO A 147 11.67 9.89 -2.37
C PRO A 147 13.06 9.88 -3.01
N GLU A 148 13.76 8.75 -2.95
CA GLU A 148 15.11 8.56 -3.51
C GLU A 148 15.11 7.96 -4.92
N VAL A 149 13.99 8.06 -5.66
CA VAL A 149 13.76 7.55 -7.01
C VAL A 149 13.64 6.02 -7.08
N HIS A 150 12.64 5.53 -7.79
CA HIS A 150 12.45 4.10 -8.02
C HIS A 150 13.63 3.51 -8.82
N PRO A 151 14.23 2.37 -8.41
CA PRO A 151 15.42 1.80 -9.07
C PRO A 151 15.25 1.51 -10.55
N GLN A 152 14.03 1.28 -11.03
CA GLN A 152 13.72 1.02 -12.45
C GLN A 152 13.28 2.27 -13.21
N ALA A 153 13.18 3.44 -12.57
CA ALA A 153 12.88 4.68 -13.25
C ALA A 153 14.14 5.22 -13.94
N SER A 154 13.99 5.76 -15.13
CA SER A 154 15.10 6.33 -15.88
C SER A 154 15.55 7.70 -15.33
N SER A 155 14.72 8.36 -14.55
CA SER A 155 14.99 9.63 -13.87
C SER A 155 13.95 9.93 -12.78
N ALA A 156 14.25 10.86 -11.87
CA ALA A 156 13.33 11.35 -10.85
C ALA A 156 12.05 11.94 -11.46
N SER A 157 12.17 12.66 -12.59
CA SER A 157 11.01 13.24 -13.27
C SER A 157 10.08 12.17 -13.85
N VAL A 158 10.64 11.08 -14.40
CA VAL A 158 9.84 9.95 -14.91
C VAL A 158 9.16 9.21 -13.75
N ASP A 159 9.86 9.05 -12.64
CA ASP A 159 9.27 8.43 -11.44
C ASP A 159 8.12 9.25 -10.87
N LEU A 160 8.26 10.57 -10.80
CA LEU A 160 7.20 11.48 -10.38
C LEU A 160 5.98 11.40 -11.32
N VAL A 161 6.18 11.32 -12.63
CA VAL A 161 5.08 11.11 -13.60
C VAL A 161 4.38 9.77 -13.35
N ASN A 162 5.13 8.71 -13.07
CA ASN A 162 4.56 7.40 -12.75
C ASN A 162 3.82 7.41 -11.40
N PHE A 163 4.30 8.18 -10.43
CA PHE A 163 3.59 8.40 -9.18
C PHE A 163 2.27 9.12 -9.42
N LYS A 164 2.30 10.22 -10.20
CA LYS A 164 1.09 10.97 -10.56
C LYS A 164 0.04 10.08 -11.24
N ARG A 165 0.44 9.20 -12.16
CA ARG A 165 -0.48 8.25 -12.82
C ARG A 165 -1.26 7.39 -11.82
N LYS A 166 -0.62 6.98 -10.71
CA LYS A 166 -1.30 6.20 -9.66
C LYS A 166 -2.32 7.03 -8.89
N ILE A 167 -2.02 8.30 -8.65
CA ILE A 167 -2.94 9.24 -7.99
C ILE A 167 -4.11 9.56 -8.93
N ASP A 168 -3.84 9.88 -10.19
CA ASP A 168 -4.87 10.17 -11.20
C ASP A 168 -5.78 8.96 -11.47
N ALA A 169 -5.26 7.74 -11.33
CA ALA A 169 -6.03 6.50 -11.39
C ALA A 169 -7.01 6.32 -10.20
N GLY A 170 -6.88 7.12 -9.16
CA GLY A 170 -7.78 7.13 -8.01
C GLY A 170 -7.20 6.66 -6.69
N ALA A 171 -5.87 6.62 -6.52
CA ALA A 171 -5.28 6.38 -5.21
C ALA A 171 -5.59 7.53 -4.25
N ASN A 172 -5.76 7.20 -2.95
CA ASN A 172 -6.12 8.18 -1.92
C ASN A 172 -4.90 8.73 -1.18
N SER A 173 -3.87 7.93 -1.02
CA SER A 173 -2.66 8.27 -0.29
C SER A 173 -1.48 7.42 -0.75
N ALA A 174 -0.29 7.76 -0.28
CA ALA A 174 0.92 7.03 -0.61
C ALA A 174 1.74 6.70 0.62
N ILE A 175 2.39 5.54 0.58
CA ILE A 175 3.40 5.12 1.54
C ILE A 175 4.75 5.23 0.84
N THR A 176 5.67 5.98 1.41
CA THR A 176 7.01 6.08 0.84
C THR A 176 7.79 4.79 1.07
N GLN A 177 8.64 4.43 0.10
CA GLN A 177 9.71 3.50 0.37
C GLN A 177 10.60 4.09 1.47
N PHE A 178 11.27 3.22 2.24
CA PHE A 178 12.23 3.65 3.23
C PHE A 178 13.32 4.52 2.57
N PHE A 179 13.65 5.64 3.18
CA PHE A 179 14.65 6.60 2.69
C PHE A 179 15.59 7.01 3.82
N PHE A 180 16.83 7.32 3.48
CA PHE A 180 17.85 7.75 4.43
C PHE A 180 18.10 9.27 4.38
N ASN A 181 17.73 9.91 3.28
CA ASN A 181 17.97 11.32 3.05
C ASN A 181 16.66 12.11 3.22
N ALA A 182 16.57 12.90 4.31
CA ALA A 182 15.40 13.74 4.57
C ALA A 182 15.21 14.82 3.49
N ASP A 183 16.29 15.38 2.95
CA ASP A 183 16.20 16.39 1.88
C ASP A 183 15.59 15.80 0.60
N ALA A 184 15.85 14.50 0.32
CA ALA A 184 15.23 13.83 -0.81
C ALA A 184 13.71 13.71 -0.62
N TYR A 185 13.25 13.47 0.61
CA TYR A 185 11.83 13.46 0.93
C TYR A 185 11.18 14.84 0.75
N ASP A 186 11.82 15.89 1.26
CA ASP A 186 11.30 17.26 1.16
C ASP A 186 11.21 17.69 -0.32
N HIS A 187 12.26 17.46 -1.12
CA HIS A 187 12.24 17.70 -2.56
C HIS A 187 11.16 16.89 -3.30
N PHE A 188 10.96 15.63 -2.90
CA PHE A 188 9.89 14.81 -3.47
C PHE A 188 8.51 15.40 -3.18
N VAL A 189 8.26 15.85 -1.94
CA VAL A 189 6.98 16.46 -1.54
C VAL A 189 6.75 17.75 -2.31
N GLU A 190 7.75 18.63 -2.42
CA GLU A 190 7.66 19.87 -3.20
C GLU A 190 7.38 19.61 -4.68
N ALA A 191 8.05 18.62 -5.27
CA ALA A 191 7.84 18.23 -6.66
C ALA A 191 6.44 17.65 -6.88
N ALA A 192 5.95 16.81 -5.96
CA ALA A 192 4.61 16.24 -6.00
C ALA A 192 3.54 17.35 -5.92
N GLN A 193 3.67 18.27 -4.96
CA GLN A 193 2.76 19.43 -4.84
C GLN A 193 2.76 20.30 -6.10
N SER A 194 3.95 20.54 -6.69
CA SER A 194 4.08 21.30 -7.94
C SER A 194 3.42 20.59 -9.13
N ALA A 195 3.37 19.26 -9.12
CA ALA A 195 2.69 18.44 -10.11
C ALA A 195 1.16 18.31 -9.87
N GLY A 196 0.64 18.93 -8.79
CA GLY A 196 -0.78 18.88 -8.44
C GLY A 196 -1.19 17.58 -7.73
N ILE A 197 -0.27 16.96 -6.99
CA ILE A 197 -0.50 15.76 -6.16
C ILE A 197 -0.72 16.16 -4.71
#